data_23d2aaf4c5eb0c56c8110be112f577c3
#
_entry.id   23d2aaf4c5eb0c56c8110be112f577c3
#
_cell.length_a   1.000
_cell.length_b   1.000
_cell.length_c   1.000
_cell.angle_alpha   90.00
_cell.angle_beta   90.00
_cell.angle_gamma   90.00
#
_symmetry.space_group_name_H-M   'P 1'
#
loop_
_entity.id
_entity.type
_entity.pdbx_description
1 polymer ?
#
loop_
_entity_poly.entity_id
_entity_poly.type
_entity_poly.pdbx_seq_one_letter_code
_entity_poly.pdbx_strand_id
1 'polypeptide(L)'
;MDVQEPRGEGRERGRRRGHGTPRSTGPSLAPVPRRLENPWPPLTTLSEEAVEAILGAAFRILEEGGIEFRSARALDLLRRSGATIGEDGLVRMGRDLVEHFVSLAPRGFTLHSRNPDKAVHMGGRVVNFCTANGAPNVSDRLRGRRYGDYASLCEIIRLNNALAAVHISGSEVTEPTDIPVHLRPLHMAYAHITNGDLVWAARGIGGQAVRDAVRMACISRGVSEEELAERPSFFIVTNSNSPRRLDEELLEGAMAAAEHGQAVCATPFTLAGAMAPITLAGALALQTAEAVAIIVLTQMVRAGAPVIYGGFTSNVDMRSGSPAFGTPEYMRAVLAGGQIARRLGLPYRTSGPNSSTSVDAQAAYETQFSLFAAIMAHGNLIIHSSGWLESGLTASYEKIVVDTEILRGWAEGMKPIDASSADLAVEAVLEVPPGGHFFGSSHTMTRFETAFHAPLVSDWTNWESWREKGSRETAERATEIWQRVLRDYVPPPLDPAVEEALREHIAQRTAEEPAAA
;
A
#
# COMPACT_ATOMS: atom_id res chain seq x y z
N MET A 1 -19.31 56.19 -60.67
CA MET A 1 -20.74 56.39 -60.27
C MET A 1 -20.88 55.90 -58.87
N ASP A 2 -20.95 56.85 -57.95
CA ASP A 2 -21.16 56.66 -56.54
C ASP A 2 -22.52 56.02 -56.24
N VAL A 3 -22.58 55.09 -55.27
CA VAL A 3 -23.78 54.88 -54.47
C VAL A 3 -23.38 54.59 -53.02
N GLN A 4 -23.85 55.51 -52.17
CA GLN A 4 -23.65 55.62 -50.73
C GLN A 4 -24.29 54.52 -49.93
N GLU A 5 -23.61 54.21 -48.78
CA GLU A 5 -24.17 53.50 -47.63
C GLU A 5 -25.29 54.28 -46.92
N PRO A 6 -26.14 53.61 -46.13
CA PRO A 6 -26.70 54.23 -44.95
C PRO A 6 -26.25 53.59 -43.62
N ARG A 7 -25.83 54.48 -42.73
CA ARG A 7 -25.53 54.23 -41.31
C ARG A 7 -26.79 53.80 -40.54
N GLY A 8 -26.67 52.78 -39.76
CA GLY A 8 -27.68 52.30 -38.81
C GLY A 8 -27.11 52.23 -37.40
N GLU A 9 -27.81 52.85 -36.47
CA GLU A 9 -27.50 53.23 -35.10
C GLU A 9 -27.17 52.07 -34.17
N GLY A 10 -26.22 52.31 -33.28
CA GLY A 10 -25.82 51.43 -32.22
C GLY A 10 -26.87 51.23 -31.13
N ARG A 11 -27.10 49.99 -30.73
CA ARG A 11 -27.74 49.63 -29.47
C ARG A 11 -26.67 48.99 -28.57
N GLU A 12 -26.20 49.77 -27.58
CA GLU A 12 -25.46 49.29 -26.42
C GLU A 12 -26.30 48.26 -25.64
N ARG A 13 -25.91 46.98 -25.67
CA ARG A 13 -26.38 45.97 -24.73
C ARG A 13 -25.43 45.90 -23.55
N GLY A 14 -25.85 46.46 -22.42
CA GLY A 14 -25.15 46.38 -21.14
C GLY A 14 -24.82 44.95 -20.75
N ARG A 15 -23.52 44.62 -20.69
CA ARG A 15 -23.01 43.41 -20.08
C ARG A 15 -23.19 43.50 -18.56
N ARG A 16 -24.20 42.81 -18.01
CA ARG A 16 -24.27 42.47 -16.59
C ARG A 16 -23.11 41.53 -16.28
N ARG A 17 -22.08 42.02 -15.61
CA ARG A 17 -21.05 41.21 -14.96
C ARG A 17 -21.69 40.49 -13.78
N GLY A 18 -22.07 39.21 -13.97
CA GLY A 18 -22.34 38.32 -12.87
C GLY A 18 -21.01 38.02 -12.16
N HIS A 19 -20.94 38.28 -10.85
CA HIS A 19 -19.89 37.80 -9.99
C HIS A 19 -20.02 36.28 -9.90
N GLY A 20 -19.39 35.56 -10.84
CA GLY A 20 -19.15 34.14 -10.72
C GLY A 20 -17.98 33.94 -9.75
N THR A 21 -18.19 33.22 -8.68
CA THR A 21 -17.14 32.59 -7.89
C THR A 21 -16.10 31.99 -8.82
N PRO A 22 -14.79 32.15 -8.57
CA PRO A 22 -13.76 31.52 -9.40
C PRO A 22 -13.98 29.99 -9.40
N ARG A 23 -14.38 29.43 -10.54
CA ARG A 23 -14.39 28.01 -10.74
C ARG A 23 -12.95 27.52 -10.59
N SER A 24 -12.72 26.62 -9.67
CA SER A 24 -11.48 25.86 -9.57
C SER A 24 -11.26 25.16 -10.93
N THR A 25 -10.27 25.61 -11.68
CA THR A 25 -9.95 25.13 -13.03
C THR A 25 -9.00 23.91 -12.99
N GLY A 26 -9.05 23.09 -11.94
CA GLY A 26 -8.35 21.83 -11.87
C GLY A 26 -9.34 20.66 -11.93
N PRO A 27 -8.98 19.52 -12.51
CA PRO A 27 -9.83 18.34 -12.44
C PRO A 27 -10.12 18.01 -10.97
N SER A 28 -11.40 17.89 -10.63
CA SER A 28 -11.81 17.42 -9.30
C SER A 28 -11.25 16.01 -9.14
N LEU A 29 -10.26 15.84 -8.27
CA LEU A 29 -9.66 14.56 -7.95
C LEU A 29 -10.67 13.73 -7.17
N ALA A 30 -11.45 12.91 -7.86
CA ALA A 30 -12.28 11.91 -7.18
C ALA A 30 -11.36 10.95 -6.42
N PRO A 31 -11.51 10.81 -5.10
CA PRO A 31 -10.70 9.88 -4.32
C PRO A 31 -10.98 8.43 -4.73
N VAL A 32 -9.99 7.55 -4.57
CA VAL A 32 -10.26 6.09 -4.61
C VAL A 32 -11.24 5.77 -3.49
N PRO A 33 -12.32 4.97 -3.75
CA PRO A 33 -13.31 4.62 -2.74
C PRO A 33 -12.64 3.98 -1.51
N ARG A 34 -13.01 4.43 -0.30
CA ARG A 34 -12.40 3.93 0.95
C ARG A 34 -12.62 2.44 1.18
N ARG A 35 -13.70 1.88 0.64
CA ARG A 35 -13.94 0.44 0.56
C ARG A 35 -13.98 0.04 -0.92
N LEU A 36 -12.83 -0.36 -1.43
CA LEU A 36 -12.69 -0.87 -2.79
C LEU A 36 -12.83 -2.40 -2.76
N GLU A 37 -13.84 -2.92 -3.44
CA GLU A 37 -14.05 -4.36 -3.55
C GLU A 37 -13.76 -4.82 -4.98
N ASN A 38 -12.97 -5.88 -5.10
CA ASN A 38 -12.67 -6.49 -6.39
C ASN A 38 -13.90 -7.23 -6.91
N PRO A 39 -14.50 -6.82 -8.05
CA PRO A 39 -15.69 -7.46 -8.60
C PRO A 39 -15.38 -8.79 -9.30
N TRP A 40 -14.14 -9.02 -9.70
CA TRP A 40 -13.74 -10.17 -10.50
C TRP A 40 -13.45 -11.41 -9.65
N PRO A 41 -13.58 -12.63 -10.20
CA PRO A 41 -13.04 -13.82 -9.54
C PRO A 41 -11.51 -13.78 -9.48
N PRO A 42 -10.90 -14.41 -8.47
CA PRO A 42 -9.44 -14.49 -8.42
C PRO A 42 -8.90 -15.30 -9.59
N LEU A 43 -7.75 -14.88 -10.13
CA LEU A 43 -7.07 -15.65 -11.17
C LEU A 43 -6.38 -16.87 -10.55
N THR A 44 -6.72 -18.04 -11.07
CA THR A 44 -6.18 -19.33 -10.63
C THR A 44 -5.10 -19.80 -11.59
N THR A 45 -3.89 -20.05 -11.11
CA THR A 45 -2.73 -20.47 -11.90
C THR A 45 -2.18 -21.83 -11.52
N LEU A 46 -2.52 -22.31 -10.32
CA LEU A 46 -2.16 -23.65 -9.81
C LEU A 46 -3.42 -24.52 -9.71
N SER A 47 -3.29 -25.82 -9.95
CA SER A 47 -4.33 -26.77 -9.56
C SER A 47 -4.40 -26.90 -8.04
N GLU A 48 -5.48 -27.49 -7.51
CA GLU A 48 -5.63 -27.74 -6.07
C GLU A 48 -4.52 -28.65 -5.56
N GLU A 49 -4.17 -29.69 -6.32
CA GLU A 49 -3.09 -30.63 -5.98
C GLU A 49 -1.73 -29.92 -5.92
N ALA A 50 -1.48 -28.94 -6.81
CA ALA A 50 -0.25 -28.17 -6.78
C ALA A 50 -0.18 -27.23 -5.57
N VAL A 51 -1.30 -26.63 -5.15
CA VAL A 51 -1.38 -25.84 -3.91
C VAL A 51 -1.10 -26.73 -2.69
N GLU A 52 -1.74 -27.91 -2.60
CA GLU A 52 -1.50 -28.88 -1.50
C GLU A 52 -0.05 -29.40 -1.50
N ALA A 53 0.56 -29.60 -2.68
CA ALA A 53 1.97 -30.01 -2.75
C ALA A 53 2.92 -28.94 -2.21
N ILE A 54 2.68 -27.65 -2.51
CA ILE A 54 3.47 -26.53 -1.96
C ILE A 54 3.26 -26.41 -0.45
N LEU A 55 2.04 -26.51 0.04
CA LEU A 55 1.73 -26.51 1.47
C LEU A 55 2.36 -27.71 2.19
N GLY A 56 2.25 -28.91 1.61
CA GLY A 56 2.91 -30.11 2.15
C GLY A 56 4.42 -29.95 2.24
N ALA A 57 5.06 -29.36 1.23
CA ALA A 57 6.48 -29.04 1.27
C ALA A 57 6.82 -27.99 2.35
N ALA A 58 5.98 -26.97 2.54
CA ALA A 58 6.17 -25.99 3.60
C ALA A 58 6.08 -26.63 5.00
N PHE A 59 5.10 -27.49 5.23
CA PHE A 59 4.96 -28.21 6.50
C PHE A 59 6.14 -29.17 6.75
N ARG A 60 6.63 -29.87 5.72
CA ARG A 60 7.84 -30.66 5.84
C ARG A 60 9.09 -29.84 6.18
N ILE A 61 9.21 -28.62 5.63
CA ILE A 61 10.29 -27.69 5.98
C ILE A 61 10.21 -27.34 7.48
N LEU A 62 9.00 -27.09 8.01
CA LEU A 62 8.80 -26.80 9.43
C LEU A 62 9.06 -28.01 10.34
N GLU A 63 8.67 -29.20 9.93
CA GLU A 63 8.73 -30.41 10.72
C GLU A 63 10.13 -31.09 10.67
N GLU A 64 10.71 -31.22 9.48
CA GLU A 64 11.99 -31.89 9.27
C GLU A 64 13.17 -30.92 9.35
N GLY A 65 13.04 -29.77 8.67
CA GLY A 65 14.10 -28.76 8.55
C GLY A 65 14.22 -27.84 9.75
N GLY A 66 13.09 -27.40 10.30
CA GLY A 66 13.00 -26.42 11.38
C GLY A 66 13.42 -25.01 10.99
N ILE A 67 13.16 -24.06 11.89
CA ILE A 67 13.49 -22.63 11.76
C ILE A 67 14.30 -22.18 12.98
N GLU A 68 15.31 -21.36 12.77
CA GLU A 68 16.10 -20.72 13.81
C GLU A 68 15.35 -19.51 14.37
N PHE A 69 14.92 -19.58 15.64
CA PHE A 69 14.34 -18.46 16.38
C PHE A 69 15.36 -17.90 17.36
N ARG A 70 15.74 -16.63 17.23
CA ARG A 70 16.80 -16.00 18.01
C ARG A 70 16.31 -15.21 19.23
N SER A 71 15.09 -15.44 19.71
CA SER A 71 14.59 -14.86 20.95
C SER A 71 14.38 -15.96 22.00
N ALA A 72 14.99 -15.80 23.17
CA ALA A 72 14.82 -16.72 24.28
C ALA A 72 13.36 -16.82 24.73
N ARG A 73 12.64 -15.70 24.70
CA ARG A 73 11.21 -15.63 25.02
C ARG A 73 10.37 -16.40 24.01
N ALA A 74 10.65 -16.24 22.71
CA ALA A 74 9.95 -16.99 21.67
C ALA A 74 10.22 -18.51 21.80
N LEU A 75 11.47 -18.92 22.07
CA LEU A 75 11.84 -20.33 22.27
C LEU A 75 11.11 -20.94 23.46
N ASP A 76 11.00 -20.23 24.57
CA ASP A 76 10.26 -20.71 25.75
C ASP A 76 8.78 -20.89 25.44
N LEU A 77 8.15 -19.93 24.76
CA LEU A 77 6.76 -20.01 24.35
C LEU A 77 6.51 -21.17 23.38
N LEU A 78 7.34 -21.32 22.36
CA LEU A 78 7.26 -22.41 21.36
C LEU A 78 7.36 -23.79 22.03
N ARG A 79 8.32 -23.96 22.97
CA ARG A 79 8.49 -25.21 23.73
C ARG A 79 7.26 -25.56 24.55
N ARG A 80 6.71 -24.57 25.27
CA ARG A 80 5.49 -24.78 26.10
C ARG A 80 4.26 -25.11 25.26
N SER A 81 4.23 -24.62 24.03
CA SER A 81 3.11 -24.84 23.10
C SER A 81 3.24 -26.12 22.25
N GLY A 82 4.28 -26.94 22.47
CA GLY A 82 4.43 -28.25 21.86
C GLY A 82 5.40 -28.31 20.66
N ALA A 83 6.12 -27.22 20.35
CA ALA A 83 7.20 -27.28 19.36
C ALA A 83 8.44 -27.98 19.94
N THR A 84 9.20 -28.68 19.10
CA THR A 84 10.44 -29.34 19.47
C THR A 84 11.64 -28.45 19.12
N ILE A 85 12.53 -28.23 20.09
CA ILE A 85 13.80 -27.57 19.86
C ILE A 85 14.90 -28.62 19.85
N GLY A 86 15.52 -28.81 18.68
CA GLY A 86 16.59 -29.79 18.51
C GLY A 86 17.91 -29.35 19.16
N GLU A 87 18.87 -30.28 19.26
CA GLU A 87 20.23 -29.99 19.72
C GLU A 87 20.95 -29.01 18.78
N ASP A 88 20.53 -28.91 17.53
CA ASP A 88 20.96 -27.95 16.52
C ASP A 88 20.40 -26.53 16.72
N GLY A 89 19.57 -26.32 17.76
CA GLY A 89 18.90 -25.06 18.06
C GLY A 89 17.72 -24.71 17.16
N LEU A 90 17.35 -25.59 16.23
CA LEU A 90 16.23 -25.36 15.32
C LEU A 90 14.90 -25.76 15.95
N VAL A 91 13.90 -24.89 15.77
CA VAL A 91 12.53 -25.16 16.20
C VAL A 91 11.80 -25.92 15.10
N ARG A 92 11.28 -27.08 15.46
CA ARG A 92 10.48 -27.94 14.60
C ARG A 92 9.03 -27.96 15.07
N MET A 93 8.12 -27.82 14.12
CA MET A 93 6.68 -27.78 14.37
C MET A 93 6.00 -28.82 13.48
N GLY A 94 5.36 -29.80 14.13
CA GLY A 94 4.57 -30.83 13.43
C GLY A 94 3.33 -30.19 12.75
N ARG A 95 2.83 -30.84 11.73
CA ARG A 95 1.71 -30.35 10.92
C ARG A 95 0.48 -30.03 11.75
N ASP A 96 0.07 -30.90 12.66
CA ASP A 96 -1.13 -30.72 13.49
C ASP A 96 -1.03 -29.47 14.37
N LEU A 97 0.16 -29.20 14.93
CA LEU A 97 0.44 -27.99 15.70
C LEU A 97 0.27 -26.74 14.85
N VAL A 98 0.86 -26.75 13.65
CA VAL A 98 0.79 -25.64 12.71
C VAL A 98 -0.65 -25.36 12.29
N GLU A 99 -1.38 -26.38 11.85
CA GLU A 99 -2.77 -26.26 11.42
C GLU A 99 -3.67 -25.76 12.56
N HIS A 100 -3.44 -26.25 13.79
CA HIS A 100 -4.16 -25.78 14.97
C HIS A 100 -4.00 -24.26 15.15
N PHE A 101 -2.75 -23.77 15.28
CA PHE A 101 -2.54 -22.33 15.52
C PHE A 101 -2.95 -21.44 14.34
N VAL A 102 -2.71 -21.86 13.11
CA VAL A 102 -3.20 -21.13 11.92
C VAL A 102 -4.72 -21.02 11.93
N SER A 103 -5.45 -22.02 12.38
CA SER A 103 -6.90 -22.02 12.45
C SER A 103 -7.49 -21.00 13.44
N LEU A 104 -6.71 -20.56 14.43
CA LEU A 104 -7.11 -19.55 15.42
C LEU A 104 -7.12 -18.13 14.83
N ALA A 105 -6.39 -17.91 13.74
CA ALA A 105 -6.27 -16.61 13.11
C ALA A 105 -7.59 -16.15 12.45
N PRO A 106 -7.99 -14.88 12.61
CA PRO A 106 -9.22 -14.38 12.02
C PRO A 106 -9.10 -14.30 10.49
N ARG A 107 -10.16 -14.69 9.78
CA ARG A 107 -10.25 -14.61 8.31
C ARG A 107 -10.35 -13.19 7.77
N GLY A 108 -10.57 -12.23 8.63
CA GLY A 108 -10.62 -10.82 8.33
C GLY A 108 -10.78 -9.99 9.59
N PHE A 109 -10.35 -8.74 9.52
CA PHE A 109 -10.43 -7.79 10.63
C PHE A 109 -10.43 -6.36 10.08
N THR A 110 -10.66 -5.37 10.95
CA THR A 110 -10.66 -3.96 10.57
C THR A 110 -9.59 -3.20 11.35
N LEU A 111 -8.77 -2.41 10.65
CA LEU A 111 -7.85 -1.44 11.25
C LEU A 111 -8.55 -0.08 11.36
N HIS A 112 -8.45 0.53 12.52
CA HIS A 112 -9.14 1.77 12.86
C HIS A 112 -8.17 2.94 12.90
N SER A 113 -8.38 3.93 12.04
CA SER A 113 -7.67 5.20 12.11
C SER A 113 -8.22 6.11 13.23
N ARG A 114 -7.48 7.19 13.58
CA ARG A 114 -8.01 8.30 14.38
C ARG A 114 -9.22 8.98 13.74
N ASN A 115 -9.31 8.95 12.41
CA ASN A 115 -10.50 9.32 11.66
C ASN A 115 -11.33 8.07 11.36
N PRO A 116 -12.53 7.90 11.95
CA PRO A 116 -13.35 6.71 11.74
C PRO A 116 -13.68 6.40 10.27
N ASP A 117 -13.81 7.45 9.43
CA ASP A 117 -14.10 7.32 8.00
C ASP A 117 -12.93 6.73 7.18
N LYS A 118 -11.76 6.64 7.81
CA LYS A 118 -10.52 6.10 7.20
C LYS A 118 -10.21 4.67 7.66
N ALA A 119 -11.10 4.02 8.38
CA ALA A 119 -10.93 2.61 8.73
C ALA A 119 -10.82 1.74 7.47
N VAL A 120 -10.03 0.67 7.55
CA VAL A 120 -9.81 -0.27 6.44
C VAL A 120 -10.08 -1.70 6.89
N HIS A 121 -10.74 -2.47 6.03
CA HIS A 121 -11.01 -3.89 6.26
C HIS A 121 -9.97 -4.76 5.54
N MET A 122 -9.42 -5.74 6.26
CA MET A 122 -8.52 -6.76 5.73
C MET A 122 -9.27 -8.07 5.63
N GLY A 123 -9.46 -8.59 4.42
CA GLY A 123 -10.12 -9.88 4.17
C GLY A 123 -11.11 -9.84 3.03
N GLY A 124 -11.59 -11.01 2.63
CA GLY A 124 -12.57 -11.16 1.56
C GLY A 124 -12.07 -10.60 0.22
N ARG A 125 -12.92 -9.78 -0.41
CA ARG A 125 -12.65 -9.17 -1.72
C ARG A 125 -12.16 -7.72 -1.61
N VAL A 126 -11.94 -7.21 -0.40
CA VAL A 126 -11.51 -5.83 -0.18
C VAL A 126 -10.05 -5.67 -0.57
N VAL A 127 -9.76 -4.61 -1.32
CA VAL A 127 -8.42 -4.21 -1.79
C VAL A 127 -8.02 -2.93 -1.09
N ASN A 128 -6.87 -2.93 -0.42
CA ASN A 128 -6.31 -1.73 0.19
C ASN A 128 -4.93 -1.45 -0.40
N PHE A 129 -4.78 -0.29 -1.03
CA PHE A 129 -3.50 0.21 -1.52
C PHE A 129 -2.73 0.88 -0.38
N CYS A 130 -1.45 0.56 -0.27
CA CYS A 130 -0.53 1.12 0.72
C CYS A 130 0.68 1.76 0.02
N THR A 131 1.21 2.82 0.59
CA THR A 131 2.38 3.54 0.05
C THR A 131 3.64 2.67 -0.02
N ALA A 132 4.71 3.21 -0.57
CA ALA A 132 6.06 2.66 -0.42
C ALA A 132 6.40 2.48 1.07
N ASN A 133 7.32 1.54 1.36
CA ASN A 133 7.80 1.22 2.70
C ASN A 133 9.26 0.80 2.66
N GLY A 134 10.08 1.32 3.57
CA GLY A 134 11.48 0.93 3.74
C GLY A 134 12.48 1.63 2.80
N ALA A 135 12.10 2.69 2.09
CA ALA A 135 13.01 3.38 1.17
C ALA A 135 14.01 4.30 1.92
N PRO A 136 15.33 4.03 1.86
CA PRO A 136 16.32 4.88 2.51
C PRO A 136 16.56 6.21 1.80
N ASN A 137 16.12 6.34 0.55
CA ASN A 137 16.32 7.53 -0.25
C ASN A 137 14.99 8.08 -0.77
N VAL A 138 15.05 9.36 -1.15
CA VAL A 138 13.99 10.04 -1.90
C VAL A 138 14.55 10.60 -3.20
N SER A 139 13.68 10.77 -4.19
CA SER A 139 14.04 11.43 -5.44
C SER A 139 12.92 12.31 -5.96
N ASP A 140 13.32 13.42 -6.55
CA ASP A 140 12.48 14.26 -7.41
C ASP A 140 13.34 14.91 -8.51
N ARG A 141 12.70 15.40 -9.56
CA ARG A 141 13.40 15.99 -10.72
C ARG A 141 14.19 17.26 -10.40
N LEU A 142 13.87 17.95 -9.32
CA LEU A 142 14.46 19.25 -8.98
C LEU A 142 15.70 19.11 -8.09
N ARG A 143 15.63 18.19 -7.11
CA ARG A 143 16.67 18.01 -6.08
C ARG A 143 17.49 16.72 -6.30
N GLY A 144 17.06 15.88 -7.24
CA GLY A 144 17.70 14.62 -7.53
C GLY A 144 17.49 13.55 -6.43
N ARG A 145 18.26 12.47 -6.50
CA ARG A 145 18.27 11.39 -5.51
C ARG A 145 19.11 11.80 -4.30
N ARG A 146 18.60 11.63 -3.10
CA ARG A 146 19.23 11.95 -1.82
C ARG A 146 18.75 11.03 -0.70
N TYR A 147 19.43 11.00 0.42
CA TYR A 147 18.92 10.32 1.60
C TYR A 147 17.59 10.94 2.06
N GLY A 148 16.69 10.08 2.56
CA GLY A 148 15.48 10.54 3.20
C GLY A 148 15.79 11.28 4.50
N ASP A 149 14.99 12.29 4.81
CA ASP A 149 15.02 13.05 6.04
C ASP A 149 13.60 13.21 6.60
N TYR A 150 13.47 13.74 7.80
CA TYR A 150 12.17 13.92 8.45
C TYR A 150 11.23 14.85 7.65
N ALA A 151 11.78 15.85 7.00
CA ALA A 151 11.00 16.76 6.14
C ALA A 151 10.42 16.02 4.94
N SER A 152 11.22 15.22 4.24
CA SER A 152 10.76 14.38 3.12
C SER A 152 9.74 13.32 3.55
N LEU A 153 9.91 12.71 4.74
CA LEU A 153 8.92 11.82 5.33
C LEU A 153 7.56 12.51 5.46
N CYS A 154 7.53 13.71 6.05
CA CYS A 154 6.31 14.50 6.21
C CYS A 154 5.71 14.91 4.85
N GLU A 155 6.53 15.36 3.90
CA GLU A 155 6.09 15.73 2.54
C GLU A 155 5.42 14.56 1.83
N ILE A 156 6.01 13.34 1.87
CA ILE A 156 5.45 12.15 1.22
C ILE A 156 4.15 11.71 1.88
N ILE A 157 4.04 11.78 3.20
CA ILE A 157 2.78 11.50 3.92
C ILE A 157 1.69 12.47 3.46
N ARG A 158 1.98 13.78 3.45
CA ARG A 158 1.05 14.83 3.00
C ARG A 158 0.60 14.62 1.55
N LEU A 159 1.55 14.33 0.67
CA LEU A 159 1.27 14.11 -0.76
C LEU A 159 0.31 12.94 -0.98
N ASN A 160 0.55 11.80 -0.33
CA ASN A 160 -0.33 10.64 -0.43
C ASN A 160 -1.71 10.87 0.19
N ASN A 161 -1.79 11.59 1.32
CA ASN A 161 -3.07 11.97 1.91
C ASN A 161 -3.87 12.90 0.99
N ALA A 162 -3.23 13.91 0.40
CA ALA A 162 -3.87 14.86 -0.50
C ALA A 162 -4.37 14.23 -1.81
N LEU A 163 -3.58 13.33 -2.39
CA LEU A 163 -3.93 12.64 -3.63
C LEU A 163 -5.02 11.58 -3.46
N ALA A 164 -5.24 11.11 -2.23
CA ALA A 164 -6.34 10.22 -1.82
C ALA A 164 -6.50 8.95 -2.69
N ALA A 165 -5.38 8.40 -3.18
CA ALA A 165 -5.36 7.17 -3.98
C ALA A 165 -5.00 5.93 -3.17
N VAL A 166 -4.39 6.09 -1.99
CA VAL A 166 -4.04 5.00 -1.09
C VAL A 166 -4.97 4.99 0.14
N HIS A 167 -5.10 3.81 0.74
CA HIS A 167 -5.92 3.58 1.92
C HIS A 167 -5.09 3.61 3.20
N ILE A 168 -3.79 3.29 3.09
CA ILE A 168 -2.88 3.06 4.19
C ILE A 168 -1.56 3.76 3.90
N SER A 169 -0.94 4.33 4.94
CA SER A 169 0.41 4.85 4.89
C SER A 169 1.40 3.80 5.43
N GLY A 170 2.44 3.49 4.69
CA GLY A 170 3.52 2.58 5.13
C GLY A 170 4.30 3.18 6.30
N SER A 171 5.02 2.38 7.08
CA SER A 171 5.77 2.86 8.24
C SER A 171 6.91 3.80 7.84
N GLU A 172 7.84 3.29 7.05
CA GLU A 172 8.95 4.06 6.48
C GLU A 172 8.64 4.45 5.04
N VAL A 173 7.73 5.40 4.80
CA VAL A 173 7.50 5.92 3.43
C VAL A 173 8.79 6.48 2.84
N THR A 174 9.67 6.98 3.69
CA THR A 174 11.12 7.09 3.52
C THR A 174 11.77 7.11 4.90
N GLU A 175 13.03 6.67 5.00
CA GLU A 175 13.76 6.63 6.26
C GLU A 175 14.22 8.04 6.66
N PRO A 176 13.88 8.58 7.84
CA PRO A 176 14.36 9.88 8.32
C PRO A 176 15.77 9.74 8.88
N THR A 177 16.79 9.82 8.01
CA THR A 177 18.19 9.55 8.38
C THR A 177 18.81 10.63 9.26
N ASP A 178 18.21 11.79 9.34
CA ASP A 178 18.54 12.91 10.22
C ASP A 178 18.07 12.71 11.67
N ILE A 179 17.23 11.70 11.92
CA ILE A 179 16.79 11.32 13.27
C ILE A 179 17.64 10.13 13.77
N PRO A 180 18.09 10.14 15.05
CA PRO A 180 18.78 8.99 15.66
C PRO A 180 17.97 7.70 15.54
N VAL A 181 18.61 6.57 15.22
CA VAL A 181 17.94 5.30 14.85
C VAL A 181 16.90 4.86 15.88
N HIS A 182 17.23 4.95 17.17
CA HIS A 182 16.35 4.53 18.29
C HIS A 182 15.11 5.42 18.46
N LEU A 183 15.16 6.68 18.00
CA LEU A 183 14.04 7.63 18.07
C LEU A 183 13.18 7.64 16.79
N ARG A 184 13.67 7.08 15.68
CA ARG A 184 12.93 7.06 14.41
C ARG A 184 11.51 6.52 14.53
N PRO A 185 11.24 5.40 15.23
CA PRO A 185 9.88 4.87 15.35
C PRO A 185 8.89 5.88 15.94
N LEU A 186 9.31 6.63 16.98
CA LEU A 186 8.50 7.67 17.61
C LEU A 186 8.18 8.82 16.65
N HIS A 187 9.22 9.35 16.00
CA HIS A 187 9.07 10.47 15.06
C HIS A 187 8.26 10.09 13.83
N MET A 188 8.40 8.86 13.33
CA MET A 188 7.60 8.35 12.21
C MET A 188 6.12 8.23 12.58
N ALA A 189 5.79 7.63 13.73
CA ALA A 189 4.42 7.56 14.21
C ALA A 189 3.81 8.97 14.39
N TYR A 190 4.58 9.90 14.97
CA TYR A 190 4.18 11.30 15.10
C TYR A 190 3.91 11.96 13.74
N ALA A 191 4.80 11.73 12.75
CA ALA A 191 4.61 12.26 11.40
C ALA A 191 3.32 11.74 10.75
N HIS A 192 3.01 10.44 10.87
CA HIS A 192 1.77 9.87 10.35
C HIS A 192 0.53 10.47 11.01
N ILE A 193 0.54 10.65 12.33
CA ILE A 193 -0.60 11.16 13.09
C ILE A 193 -0.84 12.65 12.79
N THR A 194 0.22 13.45 12.66
CA THR A 194 0.11 14.92 12.53
C THR A 194 -0.03 15.39 11.08
N ASN A 195 0.52 14.64 10.11
CA ASN A 195 0.48 15.02 8.69
C ASN A 195 -0.58 14.29 7.88
N GLY A 196 -1.32 13.35 8.49
CA GLY A 196 -2.37 12.61 7.81
C GLY A 196 -3.38 12.02 8.80
N ASP A 197 -4.37 11.33 8.26
CA ASP A 197 -5.41 10.65 9.02
C ASP A 197 -5.72 9.22 8.49
N LEU A 198 -4.85 8.67 7.65
CA LEU A 198 -4.95 7.30 7.20
C LEU A 198 -4.59 6.30 8.31
N VAL A 199 -5.02 5.05 8.17
CA VAL A 199 -4.36 3.94 8.86
C VAL A 199 -2.89 3.93 8.45
N TRP A 200 -2.00 3.66 9.40
CA TRP A 200 -0.56 3.63 9.16
C TRP A 200 0.06 2.31 9.64
N ALA A 201 1.19 1.94 9.08
CA ALA A 201 1.98 0.84 9.58
C ALA A 201 2.97 1.36 10.64
N ALA A 202 3.18 0.59 11.70
CA ALA A 202 4.23 0.88 12.68
C ALA A 202 5.52 0.13 12.33
N ARG A 203 6.66 0.65 12.80
CA ARG A 203 7.93 -0.06 12.69
C ARG A 203 7.89 -1.32 13.57
N GLY A 204 8.10 -2.49 12.96
CA GLY A 204 8.01 -3.78 13.61
C GLY A 204 9.33 -4.33 14.16
N ILE A 205 10.40 -3.52 14.22
CA ILE A 205 11.74 -3.91 14.68
C ILE A 205 11.91 -3.48 16.13
N GLY A 206 12.00 -4.44 17.05
CA GLY A 206 12.09 -4.22 18.49
C GLY A 206 10.72 -4.09 19.18
N GLY A 207 10.57 -4.78 20.31
CA GLY A 207 9.31 -4.76 21.07
C GLY A 207 8.98 -3.38 21.64
N GLN A 208 10.00 -2.57 21.98
CA GLN A 208 9.77 -1.22 22.50
C GLN A 208 9.18 -0.28 21.45
N ALA A 209 9.67 -0.32 20.22
CA ALA A 209 9.12 0.48 19.11
C ALA A 209 7.62 0.21 18.89
N VAL A 210 7.19 -1.04 19.05
CA VAL A 210 5.77 -1.41 18.94
C VAL A 210 4.96 -0.91 20.14
N ARG A 211 5.48 -1.01 21.38
CA ARG A 211 4.80 -0.47 22.57
C ARG A 211 4.64 1.05 22.49
N ASP A 212 5.66 1.76 21.98
CA ASP A 212 5.58 3.20 21.73
C ASP A 212 4.49 3.52 20.69
N ALA A 213 4.41 2.75 19.60
CA ALA A 213 3.35 2.89 18.60
C ALA A 213 1.96 2.63 19.19
N VAL A 214 1.79 1.63 20.08
CA VAL A 214 0.56 1.36 20.83
C VAL A 214 0.17 2.58 21.64
N ARG A 215 1.10 3.13 22.43
CA ARG A 215 0.85 4.32 23.27
C ARG A 215 0.43 5.52 22.43
N MET A 216 1.12 5.79 21.32
CA MET A 216 0.80 6.90 20.42
C MET A 216 -0.53 6.69 19.70
N ALA A 217 -0.89 5.45 19.36
CA ALA A 217 -2.21 5.12 18.82
C ALA A 217 -3.31 5.35 19.84
N CYS A 218 -3.12 4.96 21.12
CA CYS A 218 -4.05 5.24 22.20
C CYS A 218 -4.27 6.75 22.39
N ILE A 219 -3.19 7.54 22.46
CA ILE A 219 -3.26 9.01 22.58
C ILE A 219 -4.03 9.61 21.40
N SER A 220 -3.67 9.23 20.17
CA SER A 220 -4.25 9.83 18.96
C SER A 220 -5.73 9.47 18.73
N ARG A 221 -6.19 8.36 19.30
CA ARG A 221 -7.60 7.91 19.23
C ARG A 221 -8.41 8.21 20.48
N GLY A 222 -7.77 8.58 21.58
CA GLY A 222 -8.44 8.79 22.86
C GLY A 222 -9.03 7.50 23.44
N VAL A 223 -8.32 6.35 23.32
CA VAL A 223 -8.77 5.02 23.77
C VAL A 223 -7.77 4.40 24.73
N SER A 224 -8.22 3.43 25.54
CA SER A 224 -7.35 2.62 26.39
C SER A 224 -6.59 1.55 25.57
N GLU A 225 -5.58 0.91 26.17
CA GLU A 225 -4.87 -0.20 25.53
C GLU A 225 -5.78 -1.42 25.33
N GLU A 226 -6.71 -1.67 26.24
CA GLU A 226 -7.70 -2.75 26.12
C GLU A 226 -8.63 -2.51 24.95
N GLU A 227 -9.16 -1.29 24.78
CA GLU A 227 -9.99 -0.92 23.64
C GLU A 227 -9.21 -0.96 22.33
N LEU A 228 -7.92 -0.56 22.36
CA LEU A 228 -7.04 -0.66 21.19
C LEU A 228 -6.81 -2.11 20.79
N ALA A 229 -6.66 -3.02 21.77
CA ALA A 229 -6.43 -4.45 21.54
C ALA A 229 -7.66 -5.15 20.92
N GLU A 230 -8.88 -4.66 21.20
CA GLU A 230 -10.12 -5.14 20.57
C GLU A 230 -10.37 -4.49 19.19
N ARG A 231 -9.87 -3.28 19.01
CA ARG A 231 -10.05 -2.47 17.80
C ARG A 231 -8.69 -2.00 17.26
N PRO A 232 -7.92 -2.90 16.60
CA PRO A 232 -6.56 -2.62 16.17
C PRO A 232 -6.48 -1.38 15.27
N SER A 233 -5.39 -0.63 15.41
CA SER A 233 -5.18 0.64 14.71
C SER A 233 -4.15 0.56 13.60
N PHE A 234 -3.17 -0.31 13.74
CA PHE A 234 -2.05 -0.40 12.82
C PHE A 234 -1.65 -1.86 12.61
N PHE A 235 -0.78 -2.06 11.67
CA PHE A 235 -0.08 -3.32 11.49
C PHE A 235 1.43 -3.09 11.50
N ILE A 236 2.16 -4.14 11.78
CA ILE A 236 3.60 -4.20 11.57
C ILE A 236 3.94 -5.18 10.47
N VAL A 237 5.07 -4.96 9.81
CA VAL A 237 5.64 -5.91 8.85
C VAL A 237 6.74 -6.69 9.56
N THR A 238 6.59 -8.04 9.58
CA THR A 238 7.60 -8.95 10.10
C THR A 238 8.13 -9.79 8.95
N ASN A 239 9.37 -9.52 8.57
CA ASN A 239 10.12 -10.31 7.60
C ASN A 239 10.79 -11.52 8.29
N SER A 240 11.41 -12.37 7.48
CA SER A 240 12.39 -13.38 7.92
C SER A 240 13.78 -13.05 7.40
N ASN A 241 14.79 -13.53 8.06
CA ASN A 241 16.16 -13.55 7.56
C ASN A 241 16.34 -14.83 6.74
N SER A 242 15.68 -14.86 5.57
CA SER A 242 15.63 -16.06 4.72
C SER A 242 17.04 -16.52 4.29
N PRO A 243 17.34 -17.84 4.31
CA PRO A 243 16.40 -18.91 4.60
C PRO A 243 16.35 -19.31 6.08
N ARG A 244 15.15 -19.53 6.58
CA ARG A 244 14.82 -20.20 7.84
C ARG A 244 15.42 -19.62 9.12
N ARG A 245 15.48 -18.26 9.21
CA ARG A 245 15.95 -17.55 10.39
C ARG A 245 15.01 -16.40 10.74
N LEU A 246 14.82 -16.19 12.03
CA LEU A 246 14.06 -15.07 12.60
C LEU A 246 14.89 -14.46 13.73
N ASP A 247 15.38 -13.24 13.50
CA ASP A 247 16.18 -12.51 14.47
C ASP A 247 15.34 -11.98 15.64
N GLU A 248 15.99 -11.75 16.79
CA GLU A 248 15.36 -11.37 18.04
C GLU A 248 14.47 -10.14 17.91
N GLU A 249 14.96 -9.07 17.29
CA GLU A 249 14.24 -7.80 17.15
C GLU A 249 12.93 -7.95 16.34
N LEU A 250 12.93 -8.80 15.31
CA LEU A 250 11.73 -9.08 14.52
C LEU A 250 10.71 -9.88 15.34
N LEU A 251 11.18 -10.86 16.12
CA LEU A 251 10.34 -11.68 16.99
C LEU A 251 9.73 -10.86 18.13
N GLU A 252 10.53 -10.02 18.79
CA GLU A 252 10.05 -9.16 19.88
C GLU A 252 9.01 -8.15 19.39
N GLY A 253 9.19 -7.60 18.18
CA GLY A 253 8.20 -6.74 17.53
C GLY A 253 6.89 -7.48 17.27
N ALA A 254 6.96 -8.68 16.67
CA ALA A 254 5.78 -9.51 16.38
C ALA A 254 5.02 -9.91 17.64
N MET A 255 5.75 -10.35 18.68
CA MET A 255 5.15 -10.72 19.97
C MET A 255 4.49 -9.50 20.65
N ALA A 256 5.15 -8.34 20.68
CA ALA A 256 4.57 -7.12 21.26
C ALA A 256 3.31 -6.68 20.51
N ALA A 257 3.29 -6.74 19.17
CA ALA A 257 2.08 -6.43 18.40
C ALA A 257 0.93 -7.39 18.73
N ALA A 258 1.20 -8.68 18.80
CA ALA A 258 0.20 -9.69 19.15
C ALA A 258 -0.36 -9.48 20.58
N GLU A 259 0.50 -9.20 21.57
CA GLU A 259 0.10 -8.92 22.95
C GLU A 259 -0.92 -7.79 23.04
N HIS A 260 -0.69 -6.72 22.29
CA HIS A 260 -1.57 -5.56 22.22
C HIS A 260 -2.66 -5.66 21.14
N GLY A 261 -2.91 -6.85 20.57
CA GLY A 261 -3.96 -7.09 19.59
C GLY A 261 -3.77 -6.37 18.25
N GLN A 262 -2.56 -5.85 17.97
CA GLN A 262 -2.27 -5.21 16.70
C GLN A 262 -1.91 -6.24 15.63
N ALA A 263 -2.12 -5.89 14.35
CA ALA A 263 -1.96 -6.85 13.27
C ALA A 263 -0.49 -7.13 12.92
N VAL A 264 -0.15 -8.41 12.74
CA VAL A 264 1.15 -8.85 12.28
C VAL A 264 1.07 -9.30 10.82
N CYS A 265 1.76 -8.60 9.94
CA CYS A 265 1.93 -8.98 8.55
C CYS A 265 3.20 -9.84 8.41
N ALA A 266 3.01 -11.17 8.39
CA ALA A 266 4.10 -12.14 8.20
C ALA A 266 4.47 -12.20 6.72
N THR A 267 5.60 -11.61 6.34
CA THR A 267 5.93 -11.41 4.93
C THR A 267 7.41 -11.66 4.60
N PRO A 268 7.83 -12.93 4.54
CA PRO A 268 9.18 -13.28 4.13
C PRO A 268 9.57 -12.66 2.79
N PHE A 269 10.83 -12.23 2.71
CA PHE A 269 11.44 -11.73 1.49
C PHE A 269 12.29 -12.84 0.86
N THR A 270 11.68 -13.59 -0.08
CA THR A 270 12.28 -14.79 -0.67
C THR A 270 12.62 -14.59 -2.14
N LEU A 271 13.89 -14.29 -2.42
CA LEU A 271 14.39 -14.13 -3.78
C LEU A 271 14.85 -15.46 -4.34
N ALA A 272 14.12 -15.98 -5.33
CA ALA A 272 14.48 -17.21 -6.04
C ALA A 272 15.85 -17.08 -6.70
N GLY A 273 16.73 -18.00 -6.41
CA GLY A 273 18.13 -18.01 -6.88
C GLY A 273 19.15 -17.40 -5.92
N ALA A 274 18.70 -16.73 -4.84
CA ALA A 274 19.60 -16.18 -3.82
C ALA A 274 19.19 -16.61 -2.40
N MET A 275 17.99 -16.21 -1.95
CA MET A 275 17.50 -16.46 -0.59
C MET A 275 16.57 -17.68 -0.53
N ALA A 276 16.19 -18.22 -1.68
CA ALA A 276 15.32 -19.37 -1.85
C ALA A 276 15.79 -20.22 -3.04
N PRO A 277 15.29 -21.47 -3.15
CA PRO A 277 15.51 -22.28 -4.36
C PRO A 277 15.17 -21.49 -5.63
N ILE A 278 15.90 -21.73 -6.72
CA ILE A 278 15.69 -21.02 -8.00
C ILE A 278 14.32 -21.32 -8.65
N THR A 279 13.67 -22.39 -8.24
CA THR A 279 12.31 -22.73 -8.70
C THR A 279 11.26 -21.98 -7.90
N LEU A 280 10.26 -21.42 -8.59
CA LEU A 280 9.18 -20.67 -7.91
C LEU A 280 8.40 -21.53 -6.91
N ALA A 281 8.15 -22.81 -7.20
CA ALA A 281 7.46 -23.69 -6.27
C ALA A 281 8.27 -23.90 -4.97
N GLY A 282 9.59 -24.09 -5.08
CA GLY A 282 10.48 -24.18 -3.92
C GLY A 282 10.57 -22.87 -3.14
N ALA A 283 10.63 -21.74 -3.83
CA ALA A 283 10.62 -20.42 -3.18
C ALA A 283 9.30 -20.16 -2.45
N LEU A 284 8.15 -20.52 -3.03
CA LEU A 284 6.83 -20.41 -2.40
C LEU A 284 6.67 -21.35 -1.21
N ALA A 285 7.22 -22.56 -1.26
CA ALA A 285 7.23 -23.48 -0.13
C ALA A 285 8.02 -22.91 1.05
N LEU A 286 9.21 -22.35 0.80
CA LEU A 286 10.03 -21.69 1.82
C LEU A 286 9.33 -20.44 2.37
N GLN A 287 8.83 -19.54 1.50
CA GLN A 287 8.04 -18.38 1.92
C GLN A 287 6.89 -18.77 2.84
N THR A 288 6.15 -19.82 2.46
CA THR A 288 4.99 -20.29 3.23
C THR A 288 5.41 -20.83 4.59
N ALA A 289 6.50 -21.63 4.65
CA ALA A 289 7.02 -22.13 5.91
C ALA A 289 7.41 -21.00 6.87
N GLU A 290 8.15 -20.00 6.39
CA GLU A 290 8.59 -18.87 7.21
C GLU A 290 7.42 -17.97 7.64
N ALA A 291 6.47 -17.67 6.73
CA ALA A 291 5.29 -16.86 7.07
C ALA A 291 4.42 -17.57 8.10
N VAL A 292 4.17 -18.85 7.91
CA VAL A 292 3.37 -19.67 8.83
C VAL A 292 4.05 -19.79 10.19
N ALA A 293 5.38 -19.90 10.27
CA ALA A 293 6.10 -19.90 11.53
C ALA A 293 5.89 -18.63 12.36
N ILE A 294 5.89 -17.44 11.69
CA ILE A 294 5.57 -16.15 12.33
C ILE A 294 4.12 -16.13 12.80
N ILE A 295 3.18 -16.59 11.96
CA ILE A 295 1.75 -16.66 12.29
C ILE A 295 1.49 -17.57 13.49
N VAL A 296 2.11 -18.75 13.52
CA VAL A 296 2.01 -19.71 14.65
C VAL A 296 2.48 -19.04 15.94
N LEU A 297 3.67 -18.41 15.94
CA LEU A 297 4.17 -17.67 17.11
C LEU A 297 3.17 -16.58 17.55
N THR A 298 2.65 -15.81 16.59
CA THR A 298 1.66 -14.75 16.87
C THR A 298 0.42 -15.29 17.57
N GLN A 299 -0.11 -16.44 17.10
CA GLN A 299 -1.29 -17.08 17.70
C GLN A 299 -0.96 -17.76 19.06
N MET A 300 0.26 -18.19 19.29
CA MET A 300 0.72 -18.67 20.60
C MET A 300 0.80 -17.55 21.62
N VAL A 301 1.18 -16.34 21.21
CA VAL A 301 1.19 -15.17 22.08
C VAL A 301 -0.25 -14.76 22.44
N ARG A 302 -1.12 -14.66 21.43
CA ARG A 302 -2.53 -14.29 21.62
C ARG A 302 -3.38 -15.01 20.57
N ALA A 303 -4.16 -15.97 20.99
CA ALA A 303 -5.13 -16.64 20.13
C ALA A 303 -6.15 -15.65 19.55
N GLY A 304 -6.37 -15.67 18.25
CA GLY A 304 -7.23 -14.72 17.55
C GLY A 304 -6.58 -13.37 17.23
N ALA A 305 -5.29 -13.17 17.50
CA ALA A 305 -4.57 -11.97 17.09
C ALA A 305 -4.66 -11.78 15.57
N PRO A 306 -4.89 -10.54 15.08
CA PRO A 306 -4.97 -10.27 13.65
C PRO A 306 -3.65 -10.56 12.95
N VAL A 307 -3.70 -11.35 11.86
CA VAL A 307 -2.52 -11.64 11.03
C VAL A 307 -2.84 -11.48 9.56
N ILE A 308 -1.82 -11.20 8.77
CA ILE A 308 -1.89 -11.16 7.31
C ILE A 308 -0.80 -12.10 6.80
N TYR A 309 -1.21 -13.13 6.03
CA TYR A 309 -0.26 -13.96 5.29
C TYR A 309 0.32 -13.14 4.16
N GLY A 310 1.63 -13.01 4.13
CA GLY A 310 2.33 -12.22 3.14
C GLY A 310 3.42 -13.01 2.42
N GLY A 311 3.88 -12.43 1.34
CA GLY A 311 5.03 -12.88 0.61
C GLY A 311 5.56 -11.77 -0.27
N PHE A 312 6.86 -11.82 -0.47
CA PHE A 312 7.55 -10.93 -1.40
C PHE A 312 8.53 -11.75 -2.24
N THR A 313 8.01 -12.88 -2.76
CA THR A 313 8.79 -13.78 -3.64
C THR A 313 8.89 -13.18 -5.03
N SER A 314 10.12 -13.03 -5.49
CA SER A 314 10.49 -12.67 -6.85
C SER A 314 11.76 -13.44 -7.23
N ASN A 315 12.39 -13.06 -8.34
CA ASN A 315 13.68 -13.60 -8.74
C ASN A 315 14.81 -12.58 -8.56
N VAL A 316 16.02 -13.08 -8.57
CA VAL A 316 17.23 -12.26 -8.72
C VAL A 316 17.57 -12.16 -10.20
N ASP A 317 18.00 -10.99 -10.67
CA ASP A 317 18.74 -10.92 -11.92
C ASP A 317 20.11 -11.59 -11.74
N MET A 318 20.27 -12.76 -12.34
CA MET A 318 21.48 -13.58 -12.18
C MET A 318 22.76 -12.94 -12.73
N ARG A 319 22.66 -11.81 -13.42
CA ARG A 319 23.83 -11.07 -13.95
C ARG A 319 24.31 -9.99 -12.99
N SER A 320 23.39 -9.22 -12.43
CA SER A 320 23.70 -8.12 -11.53
C SER A 320 23.63 -8.49 -10.04
N GLY A 321 22.93 -9.57 -9.69
CA GLY A 321 22.60 -9.95 -8.31
C GLY A 321 21.49 -9.12 -7.69
N SER A 322 20.90 -8.19 -8.44
CA SER A 322 19.85 -7.29 -7.93
C SER A 322 18.48 -7.98 -7.89
N PRO A 323 17.63 -7.64 -6.91
CA PRO A 323 16.23 -8.06 -6.92
C PRO A 323 15.51 -7.53 -8.17
N ALA A 324 14.76 -8.39 -8.83
CA ALA A 324 13.97 -8.04 -10.00
C ALA A 324 12.46 -8.07 -9.67
N PHE A 325 11.77 -6.94 -9.90
CA PHE A 325 10.34 -6.80 -9.66
C PHE A 325 9.61 -6.34 -10.92
N GLY A 326 8.30 -6.55 -10.97
CA GLY A 326 7.53 -6.31 -12.19
C GLY A 326 7.80 -7.37 -13.27
N THR A 327 8.36 -8.52 -12.88
CA THR A 327 8.73 -9.63 -13.77
C THR A 327 7.60 -10.65 -13.89
N PRO A 328 7.62 -11.51 -14.95
CA PRO A 328 6.68 -12.63 -15.04
C PRO A 328 6.77 -13.59 -13.83
N GLU A 329 7.97 -13.79 -13.28
CA GLU A 329 8.20 -14.61 -12.09
C GLU A 329 7.49 -14.01 -10.88
N TYR A 330 7.61 -12.71 -10.66
CA TYR A 330 6.89 -12.00 -9.59
C TYR A 330 5.37 -12.15 -9.75
N MET A 331 4.83 -11.91 -10.94
CA MET A 331 3.41 -12.08 -11.23
C MET A 331 2.93 -13.50 -10.88
N ARG A 332 3.65 -14.53 -11.35
CA ARG A 332 3.31 -15.93 -11.08
C ARG A 332 3.35 -16.27 -9.59
N ALA A 333 4.36 -15.78 -8.87
CA ALA A 333 4.50 -15.97 -7.43
C ALA A 333 3.35 -15.30 -6.65
N VAL A 334 2.95 -14.09 -7.02
CA VAL A 334 1.83 -13.35 -6.39
C VAL A 334 0.51 -14.09 -6.60
N LEU A 335 0.20 -14.53 -7.82
CA LEU A 335 -1.03 -15.26 -8.12
C LEU A 335 -1.11 -16.59 -7.36
N ALA A 336 -0.02 -17.34 -7.30
CA ALA A 336 0.08 -18.57 -6.54
C ALA A 336 -0.02 -18.31 -5.02
N GLY A 337 0.64 -17.28 -4.51
CA GLY A 337 0.55 -16.85 -3.11
C GLY A 337 -0.88 -16.52 -2.68
N GLY A 338 -1.66 -15.89 -3.56
CA GLY A 338 -3.08 -15.63 -3.33
C GLY A 338 -3.92 -16.91 -3.21
N GLN A 339 -3.59 -17.96 -3.98
CA GLN A 339 -4.25 -19.26 -3.85
C GLN A 339 -3.89 -19.94 -2.52
N ILE A 340 -2.62 -19.87 -2.11
CA ILE A 340 -2.14 -20.38 -0.82
C ILE A 340 -2.84 -19.65 0.34
N ALA A 341 -2.89 -18.33 0.31
CA ALA A 341 -3.55 -17.50 1.34
C ALA A 341 -5.04 -17.88 1.51
N ARG A 342 -5.77 -18.02 0.39
CA ARG A 342 -7.17 -18.45 0.41
C ARG A 342 -7.34 -19.87 0.96
N ARG A 343 -6.42 -20.80 0.64
CA ARG A 343 -6.43 -22.17 1.17
C ARG A 343 -6.17 -22.18 2.69
N LEU A 344 -5.32 -21.27 3.18
CA LEU A 344 -5.09 -21.08 4.62
C LEU A 344 -6.23 -20.30 5.32
N GLY A 345 -7.13 -19.67 4.55
CA GLY A 345 -8.22 -18.84 5.09
C GLY A 345 -7.76 -17.51 5.68
N LEU A 346 -6.63 -16.97 5.23
CA LEU A 346 -6.00 -15.76 5.77
C LEU A 346 -6.11 -14.58 4.81
N PRO A 347 -6.18 -13.32 5.33
CA PRO A 347 -5.95 -12.13 4.52
C PRO A 347 -4.59 -12.19 3.83
N TYR A 348 -4.53 -11.68 2.59
CA TYR A 348 -3.32 -11.76 1.77
C TYR A 348 -2.65 -10.40 1.59
N ARG A 349 -1.35 -10.35 1.91
CA ARG A 349 -0.48 -9.22 1.59
C ARG A 349 0.34 -9.51 0.35
N THR A 350 0.35 -8.55 -0.57
CA THR A 350 1.20 -8.50 -1.75
C THR A 350 1.70 -7.08 -2.00
N SER A 351 2.26 -6.78 -3.16
CA SER A 351 2.89 -5.48 -3.46
C SER A 351 2.73 -5.07 -4.90
N GLY A 352 2.91 -3.76 -5.15
CA GLY A 352 2.99 -3.16 -6.48
C GLY A 352 4.40 -2.64 -6.83
N PRO A 353 5.48 -3.45 -6.68
CA PRO A 353 6.85 -2.98 -6.85
C PRO A 353 7.25 -2.88 -8.32
N ASN A 354 8.36 -2.15 -8.54
CA ASN A 354 9.10 -2.11 -9.80
C ASN A 354 10.61 -2.07 -9.53
N SER A 355 11.43 -2.28 -10.56
CA SER A 355 12.89 -2.23 -10.48
C SER A 355 13.48 -0.99 -11.16
N SER A 356 12.67 -0.20 -11.85
CA SER A 356 13.14 0.99 -12.56
C SER A 356 13.81 2.00 -11.63
N THR A 357 14.86 2.65 -12.12
CA THR A 357 15.59 3.71 -11.42
C THR A 357 15.07 5.12 -11.73
N SER A 358 14.15 5.24 -12.69
CA SER A 358 13.58 6.51 -13.12
C SER A 358 12.07 6.42 -13.33
N VAL A 359 11.40 7.58 -13.37
CA VAL A 359 9.96 7.66 -13.64
C VAL A 359 9.71 7.67 -15.16
N ASP A 360 9.79 6.50 -15.76
CA ASP A 360 9.70 6.28 -17.20
C ASP A 360 8.71 5.17 -17.57
N ALA A 361 8.76 4.70 -18.82
CA ALA A 361 7.91 3.62 -19.29
C ALA A 361 8.13 2.32 -18.49
N GLN A 362 9.39 2.00 -18.10
CA GLN A 362 9.70 0.81 -17.32
C GLN A 362 9.02 0.86 -15.96
N ALA A 363 9.16 1.97 -15.23
CA ALA A 363 8.50 2.14 -13.93
C ALA A 363 6.98 1.97 -14.02
N ALA A 364 6.37 2.48 -15.08
CA ALA A 364 4.93 2.40 -15.29
C ALA A 364 4.47 0.96 -15.59
N TYR A 365 5.09 0.26 -16.57
CA TYR A 365 4.63 -1.08 -16.94
C TYR A 365 4.93 -2.12 -15.85
N GLU A 366 6.09 -2.04 -15.16
CA GLU A 366 6.43 -2.96 -14.06
C GLU A 366 5.46 -2.82 -12.89
N THR A 367 5.14 -1.56 -12.49
CA THR A 367 4.12 -1.31 -11.46
C THR A 367 2.75 -1.79 -11.89
N GLN A 368 2.32 -1.48 -13.11
CA GLN A 368 1.01 -1.92 -13.63
C GLN A 368 0.90 -3.45 -13.67
N PHE A 369 1.97 -4.14 -14.07
CA PHE A 369 2.04 -5.59 -14.12
C PHE A 369 1.97 -6.22 -12.72
N SER A 370 2.68 -5.63 -11.76
CA SER A 370 2.64 -6.03 -10.36
C SER A 370 1.27 -5.80 -9.72
N LEU A 371 0.65 -4.65 -9.96
CA LEU A 371 -0.68 -4.32 -9.45
C LEU A 371 -1.76 -5.21 -10.06
N PHE A 372 -1.66 -5.52 -11.37
CA PHE A 372 -2.55 -6.51 -12.01
C PHE A 372 -2.51 -7.83 -11.26
N ALA A 373 -1.31 -8.38 -11.04
CA ALA A 373 -1.14 -9.63 -10.32
C ALA A 373 -1.70 -9.56 -8.89
N ALA A 374 -1.43 -8.46 -8.17
CA ALA A 374 -1.88 -8.24 -6.80
C ALA A 374 -3.41 -8.19 -6.68
N ILE A 375 -4.06 -7.47 -7.59
CA ILE A 375 -5.53 -7.33 -7.64
C ILE A 375 -6.16 -8.67 -8.04
N MET A 376 -5.64 -9.34 -9.08
CA MET A 376 -6.17 -10.62 -9.55
C MET A 376 -5.88 -11.78 -8.60
N ALA A 377 -4.90 -11.65 -7.70
CA ALA A 377 -4.67 -12.58 -6.61
C ALA A 377 -5.60 -12.38 -5.41
N HIS A 378 -6.46 -11.34 -5.42
CA HIS A 378 -7.25 -10.88 -4.28
C HIS A 378 -6.38 -10.45 -3.08
N GLY A 379 -5.33 -9.67 -3.34
CA GLY A 379 -4.53 -9.05 -2.29
C GLY A 379 -5.36 -8.07 -1.47
N ASN A 380 -5.42 -8.28 -0.15
CA ASN A 380 -6.14 -7.39 0.77
C ASN A 380 -5.31 -6.20 1.22
N LEU A 381 -3.99 -6.37 1.26
CA LEU A 381 -3.00 -5.34 1.54
C LEU A 381 -1.97 -5.33 0.41
N ILE A 382 -2.00 -4.28 -0.42
CA ILE A 382 -1.06 -4.12 -1.54
C ILE A 382 -0.09 -3.01 -1.17
N ILE A 383 1.07 -3.38 -0.60
CA ILE A 383 2.13 -2.44 -0.22
C ILE A 383 2.90 -2.00 -1.47
N HIS A 384 3.64 -0.93 -1.41
CA HIS A 384 4.44 -0.37 -2.52
C HIS A 384 3.59 0.02 -3.74
N SER A 385 2.33 0.40 -3.50
CA SER A 385 1.43 0.84 -4.57
C SER A 385 1.66 2.29 -5.01
N SER A 386 2.45 3.06 -4.25
CA SER A 386 2.68 4.49 -4.51
C SER A 386 4.11 4.89 -4.16
N GLY A 387 4.84 5.45 -5.13
CA GLY A 387 6.13 6.09 -4.94
C GLY A 387 7.37 5.19 -4.97
N TRP A 388 7.24 3.89 -5.18
CA TRP A 388 8.35 2.94 -5.16
C TRP A 388 9.21 2.99 -6.42
N LEU A 389 10.55 3.09 -6.26
CA LEU A 389 11.58 2.98 -7.32
C LEU A 389 12.81 2.19 -6.83
N GLU A 390 13.69 1.83 -7.75
CA GLU A 390 15.00 1.19 -7.50
C GLU A 390 14.88 -0.08 -6.65
N SER A 391 13.93 -0.94 -6.94
CA SER A 391 13.68 -2.17 -6.14
C SER A 391 13.54 -1.90 -4.63
N GLY A 392 13.06 -0.71 -4.24
CA GLY A 392 12.81 -0.32 -2.85
C GLY A 392 13.82 0.64 -2.24
N LEU A 393 14.81 1.03 -2.97
CA LEU A 393 15.84 1.94 -2.44
C LEU A 393 15.43 3.41 -2.47
N THR A 394 14.40 3.77 -3.24
CA THR A 394 14.00 5.17 -3.42
C THR A 394 12.48 5.35 -3.42
N ALA A 395 11.99 6.36 -2.69
CA ALA A 395 10.65 6.91 -2.82
C ALA A 395 10.69 8.17 -3.70
N SER A 396 9.84 8.26 -4.74
CA SER A 396 9.84 9.36 -5.70
C SER A 396 8.54 10.14 -5.69
N TYR A 397 8.66 11.47 -5.67
CA TYR A 397 7.52 12.38 -5.69
C TYR A 397 6.73 12.31 -7.00
N GLU A 398 7.42 12.30 -8.13
CA GLU A 398 6.78 12.14 -9.44
C GLU A 398 6.14 10.76 -9.58
N LYS A 399 6.80 9.71 -9.04
CA LYS A 399 6.24 8.36 -9.08
C LYS A 399 4.94 8.26 -8.28
N ILE A 400 4.83 8.95 -7.13
CA ILE A 400 3.58 9.01 -6.36
C ILE A 400 2.43 9.55 -7.22
N VAL A 401 2.67 10.59 -8.02
CA VAL A 401 1.65 11.18 -8.91
C VAL A 401 1.27 10.21 -10.03
N VAL A 402 2.26 9.55 -10.65
CA VAL A 402 2.02 8.55 -11.72
C VAL A 402 1.28 7.34 -11.17
N ASP A 403 1.68 6.85 -9.99
CA ASP A 403 0.99 5.74 -9.34
C ASP A 403 -0.45 6.10 -8.94
N THR A 404 -0.67 7.33 -8.50
CA THR A 404 -2.03 7.83 -8.23
C THR A 404 -2.94 7.71 -9.45
N GLU A 405 -2.45 8.05 -10.64
CA GLU A 405 -3.18 7.84 -11.90
C GLU A 405 -3.52 6.38 -12.12
N ILE A 406 -2.53 5.49 -11.95
CA ILE A 406 -2.70 4.04 -12.11
C ILE A 406 -3.74 3.49 -11.12
N LEU A 407 -3.63 3.85 -9.84
CA LEU A 407 -4.55 3.38 -8.79
C LEU A 407 -5.98 3.85 -9.00
N ARG A 408 -6.16 5.11 -9.43
CA ARG A 408 -7.47 5.65 -9.81
C ARG A 408 -8.04 4.94 -11.02
N GLY A 409 -7.21 4.66 -12.02
CA GLY A 409 -7.58 3.86 -13.19
C GLY A 409 -8.07 2.47 -12.80
N TRP A 410 -7.40 1.79 -11.87
CA TRP A 410 -7.85 0.52 -11.32
C TRP A 410 -9.20 0.64 -10.59
N ALA A 411 -9.36 1.64 -9.74
CA ALA A 411 -10.61 1.85 -9.00
C ALA A 411 -11.80 2.12 -9.94
N GLU A 412 -11.59 2.91 -10.99
CA GLU A 412 -12.61 3.15 -12.02
C GLU A 412 -12.90 1.89 -12.84
N GLY A 413 -11.86 1.14 -13.23
CA GLY A 413 -12.00 -0.09 -14.01
C GLY A 413 -12.71 -1.23 -13.27
N MET A 414 -12.73 -1.19 -11.94
CA MET A 414 -13.48 -2.15 -11.10
C MET A 414 -14.96 -1.81 -10.95
N LYS A 415 -15.42 -0.64 -11.40
CA LYS A 415 -16.84 -0.31 -11.34
C LYS A 415 -17.66 -1.22 -12.27
N PRO A 416 -18.83 -1.66 -11.87
CA PRO A 416 -19.72 -2.43 -12.75
C PRO A 416 -20.22 -1.55 -13.89
N ILE A 417 -20.49 -2.17 -15.04
CA ILE A 417 -21.25 -1.53 -16.12
C ILE A 417 -22.73 -1.60 -15.72
N ASP A 418 -23.39 -0.42 -15.63
CA ASP A 418 -24.84 -0.37 -15.42
C ASP A 418 -25.55 -0.68 -16.74
N ALA A 419 -26.47 -1.63 -16.70
CA ALA A 419 -27.32 -2.02 -17.83
C ALA A 419 -28.78 -1.60 -17.62
N SER A 420 -29.03 -0.56 -16.84
CA SER A 420 -30.35 0.05 -16.70
C SER A 420 -30.86 0.62 -18.04
N SER A 421 -32.13 0.80 -18.19
CA SER A 421 -32.73 1.39 -19.42
C SER A 421 -32.16 2.80 -19.68
N ALA A 422 -31.83 3.55 -18.64
CA ALA A 422 -31.22 4.88 -18.75
C ALA A 422 -29.80 4.82 -19.32
N ASP A 423 -29.02 3.80 -18.96
CA ASP A 423 -27.62 3.64 -19.41
C ASP A 423 -27.52 2.87 -20.73
N LEU A 424 -28.48 2.00 -21.04
CA LEU A 424 -28.65 1.41 -22.38
C LEU A 424 -28.99 2.47 -23.44
N ALA A 425 -29.67 3.56 -23.05
CA ALA A 425 -29.91 4.76 -23.85
C ALA A 425 -30.45 4.50 -25.27
N VAL A 426 -31.33 3.52 -25.44
CA VAL A 426 -31.87 3.09 -26.76
C VAL A 426 -32.51 4.26 -27.50
N GLU A 427 -33.26 5.10 -26.81
CA GLU A 427 -33.94 6.28 -27.41
C GLU A 427 -32.90 7.26 -27.99
N ALA A 428 -31.81 7.48 -27.28
CA ALA A 428 -30.72 8.33 -27.76
C ALA A 428 -30.02 7.74 -29.00
N VAL A 429 -29.93 6.42 -29.09
CA VAL A 429 -29.40 5.74 -30.28
C VAL A 429 -30.33 5.93 -31.48
N LEU A 430 -31.66 5.82 -31.24
CA LEU A 430 -32.68 5.97 -32.31
C LEU A 430 -32.82 7.42 -32.79
N GLU A 431 -32.50 8.42 -31.95
CA GLU A 431 -32.52 9.84 -32.33
C GLU A 431 -31.37 10.22 -33.30
N VAL A 432 -30.26 9.47 -33.30
CA VAL A 432 -29.11 9.77 -34.14
C VAL A 432 -29.20 8.99 -35.44
N PRO A 433 -29.21 9.65 -36.62
CA PRO A 433 -29.30 8.96 -37.89
C PRO A 433 -28.06 8.10 -38.17
N PRO A 434 -28.19 7.03 -38.99
CA PRO A 434 -27.06 6.21 -39.41
C PRO A 434 -25.92 7.06 -39.99
N GLY A 435 -24.69 6.88 -39.48
CA GLY A 435 -23.52 7.69 -39.86
C GLY A 435 -23.42 9.06 -39.17
N GLY A 436 -24.37 9.39 -38.30
CA GLY A 436 -24.33 10.59 -37.46
C GLY A 436 -23.38 10.49 -36.26
N HIS A 437 -23.44 11.45 -35.34
CA HIS A 437 -22.61 11.48 -34.13
C HIS A 437 -23.41 11.93 -32.91
N PHE A 438 -23.00 11.51 -31.72
CA PHE A 438 -23.72 11.77 -30.46
C PHE A 438 -23.32 13.08 -29.76
N PHE A 439 -22.35 13.85 -30.24
CA PHE A 439 -21.88 15.06 -29.55
C PHE A 439 -22.96 16.07 -29.23
N GLY A 440 -24.00 16.19 -30.06
CA GLY A 440 -25.12 17.11 -29.87
C GLY A 440 -26.36 16.47 -29.24
N SER A 441 -26.37 15.17 -28.96
CA SER A 441 -27.53 14.52 -28.32
C SER A 441 -27.73 14.99 -26.89
N SER A 442 -28.97 15.03 -26.43
CA SER A 442 -29.31 15.42 -25.06
C SER A 442 -28.68 14.47 -24.04
N HIS A 443 -28.57 13.18 -24.39
CA HIS A 443 -27.92 12.16 -23.58
C HIS A 443 -26.44 12.48 -23.32
N THR A 444 -25.68 12.85 -24.35
CA THR A 444 -24.28 13.27 -24.21
C THR A 444 -24.15 14.59 -23.47
N MET A 445 -24.94 15.58 -23.86
CA MET A 445 -24.84 16.94 -23.30
C MET A 445 -25.14 17.01 -21.79
N THR A 446 -25.91 16.09 -21.26
CA THR A 446 -26.21 16.01 -19.81
C THR A 446 -25.16 15.24 -19.01
N ARG A 447 -24.28 14.48 -19.67
CA ARG A 447 -23.36 13.52 -19.02
C ARG A 447 -21.87 13.77 -19.32
N PHE A 448 -21.51 14.54 -20.36
CA PHE A 448 -20.13 14.62 -20.85
C PHE A 448 -19.10 15.09 -19.79
N GLU A 449 -19.51 15.85 -18.77
CA GLU A 449 -18.62 16.31 -17.71
C GLU A 449 -18.30 15.23 -16.67
N THR A 450 -19.16 14.19 -16.54
CA THR A 450 -19.09 13.21 -15.45
C THR A 450 -19.04 11.76 -15.91
N ALA A 451 -19.31 11.48 -17.19
CA ALA A 451 -19.43 10.12 -17.72
C ALA A 451 -18.08 9.36 -17.75
N PHE A 452 -16.97 10.07 -17.88
CA PHE A 452 -15.67 9.46 -18.06
C PHE A 452 -14.68 9.85 -16.98
N HIS A 453 -13.74 8.95 -16.70
CA HIS A 453 -12.62 9.21 -15.83
C HIS A 453 -11.81 10.43 -16.32
N ALA A 454 -11.58 11.38 -15.42
CA ALA A 454 -10.73 12.53 -15.67
C ALA A 454 -9.28 12.21 -15.26
N PRO A 455 -8.30 12.30 -16.17
CA PRO A 455 -6.92 11.98 -15.86
C PRO A 455 -6.31 13.03 -14.92
N LEU A 456 -5.37 12.58 -14.08
CA LEU A 456 -4.55 13.44 -13.25
C LEU A 456 -3.31 13.94 -14.01
N VAL A 457 -2.59 13.03 -14.63
CA VAL A 457 -1.29 13.29 -15.28
C VAL A 457 -1.28 12.97 -16.76
N SER A 458 -2.19 12.09 -17.25
CA SER A 458 -2.27 11.74 -18.66
C SER A 458 -2.73 12.92 -19.51
N ASP A 459 -2.19 13.05 -20.73
CA ASP A 459 -2.60 14.04 -21.72
C ASP A 459 -3.13 13.30 -22.96
N TRP A 460 -4.42 13.49 -23.26
CA TRP A 460 -5.12 12.87 -24.39
C TRP A 460 -5.32 13.85 -25.56
N THR A 461 -4.63 14.98 -25.53
CA THR A 461 -4.73 15.95 -26.63
C THR A 461 -3.98 15.47 -27.86
N ASN A 462 -4.34 16.02 -29.03
CA ASN A 462 -3.62 15.72 -30.27
C ASN A 462 -2.19 16.32 -30.25
N TRP A 463 -1.38 15.93 -31.25
CA TRP A 463 0.03 16.34 -31.35
C TRP A 463 0.22 17.85 -31.36
N GLU A 464 -0.61 18.59 -32.12
CA GLU A 464 -0.53 20.04 -32.26
C GLU A 464 -0.77 20.74 -30.92
N SER A 465 -1.86 20.36 -30.25
CA SER A 465 -2.19 20.90 -28.90
C SER A 465 -1.15 20.52 -27.85
N TRP A 466 -0.58 19.32 -27.89
CA TRP A 466 0.50 18.90 -27.01
C TRP A 466 1.76 19.73 -27.24
N ARG A 467 2.12 20.01 -28.52
CA ARG A 467 3.24 20.90 -28.85
C ARG A 467 3.01 22.33 -28.36
N GLU A 468 1.83 22.88 -28.57
CA GLU A 468 1.46 24.22 -28.09
C GLU A 468 1.55 24.35 -26.57
N LYS A 469 1.26 23.27 -25.83
CA LYS A 469 1.42 23.19 -24.37
C LYS A 469 2.87 22.97 -23.91
N GLY A 470 3.85 22.99 -24.82
CA GLY A 470 5.28 22.87 -24.50
C GLY A 470 5.85 21.45 -24.54
N SER A 471 5.18 20.49 -25.18
CA SER A 471 5.65 19.10 -25.40
C SER A 471 6.12 18.39 -24.11
N ARG A 472 5.43 18.64 -22.99
CA ARG A 472 5.86 18.15 -21.67
C ARG A 472 5.63 16.66 -21.50
N GLU A 473 6.66 15.98 -20.97
CA GLU A 473 6.59 14.57 -20.60
C GLU A 473 5.80 14.34 -19.32
N THR A 474 5.41 13.10 -19.08
CA THR A 474 4.62 12.70 -17.91
C THR A 474 5.30 13.08 -16.60
N ALA A 475 6.61 12.85 -16.47
CA ALA A 475 7.36 13.17 -15.25
C ALA A 475 7.41 14.69 -15.00
N GLU A 476 7.46 15.53 -16.05
CA GLU A 476 7.41 16.99 -15.93
C GLU A 476 6.06 17.48 -15.42
N ARG A 477 4.97 16.95 -15.97
CA ARG A 477 3.62 17.25 -15.49
C ARG A 477 3.42 16.80 -14.04
N ALA A 478 3.97 15.62 -13.68
CA ALA A 478 3.93 15.11 -12.33
C ALA A 478 4.65 16.03 -11.33
N THR A 479 5.80 16.63 -11.74
CA THR A 479 6.53 17.62 -10.93
C THR A 479 5.64 18.82 -10.57
N GLU A 480 4.96 19.42 -11.54
CA GLU A 480 4.07 20.56 -11.28
C GLU A 480 2.89 20.17 -10.38
N ILE A 481 2.38 18.95 -10.52
CA ILE A 481 1.25 18.45 -9.73
C ILE A 481 1.66 18.31 -8.27
N TRP A 482 2.75 17.57 -7.95
CA TRP A 482 3.12 17.36 -6.56
C TRP A 482 3.52 18.66 -5.85
N GLN A 483 4.19 19.59 -6.54
CA GLN A 483 4.51 20.89 -5.98
C GLN A 483 3.27 21.69 -5.61
N ARG A 484 2.26 21.72 -6.50
CA ARG A 484 0.99 22.38 -6.23
C ARG A 484 0.26 21.71 -5.07
N VAL A 485 0.18 20.38 -5.08
CA VAL A 485 -0.51 19.62 -4.03
C VAL A 485 0.11 19.87 -2.66
N LEU A 486 1.44 19.84 -2.54
CA LEU A 486 2.11 20.09 -1.27
C LEU A 486 1.96 21.53 -0.79
N ARG A 487 2.02 22.52 -1.71
CA ARG A 487 1.82 23.93 -1.37
C ARG A 487 0.43 24.19 -0.82
N ASP A 488 -0.60 23.54 -1.41
CA ASP A 488 -2.00 23.82 -1.11
C ASP A 488 -2.55 22.85 -0.01
N TYR A 489 -1.71 21.92 0.49
CA TYR A 489 -2.12 20.92 1.47
C TYR A 489 -2.36 21.52 2.85
N VAL A 490 -3.51 21.18 3.42
CA VAL A 490 -3.84 21.45 4.84
C VAL A 490 -3.97 20.10 5.56
N PRO A 491 -3.17 19.87 6.60
CA PRO A 491 -3.30 18.64 7.38
C PRO A 491 -4.69 18.47 8.00
N PRO A 492 -5.20 17.25 8.12
CA PRO A 492 -6.44 16.99 8.83
C PRO A 492 -6.35 17.50 10.29
N PRO A 493 -7.44 18.08 10.83
CA PRO A 493 -7.41 18.65 12.17
C PRO A 493 -7.00 17.62 13.23
N LEU A 494 -6.17 18.05 14.16
CA LEU A 494 -5.76 17.30 15.35
C LEU A 494 -6.02 18.17 16.56
N ASP A 495 -6.58 17.61 17.64
CA ASP A 495 -6.78 18.32 18.90
C ASP A 495 -5.41 18.75 19.44
N PRO A 496 -5.20 20.02 19.78
CA PRO A 496 -3.94 20.49 20.36
C PRO A 496 -3.50 19.74 21.63
N ALA A 497 -4.44 19.29 22.46
CA ALA A 497 -4.13 18.49 23.64
C ALA A 497 -3.58 17.09 23.27
N VAL A 498 -4.10 16.49 22.19
CA VAL A 498 -3.57 15.23 21.65
C VAL A 498 -2.15 15.43 21.11
N GLU A 499 -1.93 16.52 20.37
CA GLU A 499 -0.59 16.83 19.84
C GLU A 499 0.43 17.07 20.96
N GLU A 500 0.04 17.78 22.02
CA GLU A 500 0.86 18.01 23.23
C GLU A 500 1.21 16.70 23.92
N ALA A 501 0.23 15.83 24.17
CA ALA A 501 0.45 14.53 24.79
C ALA A 501 1.38 13.61 23.96
N LEU A 502 1.31 13.67 22.62
CA LEU A 502 2.24 12.96 21.75
C LEU A 502 3.67 13.48 21.89
N ARG A 503 3.84 14.81 21.97
CA ARG A 503 5.17 15.44 22.17
C ARG A 503 5.74 15.12 23.55
N GLU A 504 4.92 15.12 24.58
CA GLU A 504 5.33 14.73 25.94
C GLU A 504 5.82 13.28 25.97
N HIS A 505 5.10 12.36 25.32
CA HIS A 505 5.54 10.97 25.21
C HIS A 505 6.88 10.84 24.52
N ILE A 506 7.10 11.53 23.39
CA ILE A 506 8.38 11.54 22.69
C ILE A 506 9.49 12.11 23.60
N ALA A 507 9.24 13.20 24.29
CA ALA A 507 10.22 13.82 25.20
C ALA A 507 10.61 12.88 26.35
N GLN A 508 9.62 12.21 26.97
CA GLN A 508 9.85 11.20 27.99
C GLN A 508 10.72 10.06 27.48
N ARG A 509 10.37 9.46 26.33
CA ARG A 509 11.13 8.36 25.72
C ARG A 509 12.56 8.78 25.34
N THR A 510 12.74 10.00 24.85
CA THR A 510 14.07 10.55 24.52
C THR A 510 14.94 10.72 25.78
N ALA A 511 14.33 11.04 26.92
CA ALA A 511 15.07 11.17 28.19
C ALA A 511 15.43 9.81 28.83
N GLU A 512 14.62 8.78 28.61
CA GLU A 512 14.85 7.40 29.10
C GLU A 512 15.94 6.65 28.32
N GLU A 513 16.16 6.98 27.06
CA GLU A 513 17.18 6.38 26.19
C GLU A 513 18.28 7.42 25.87
N PRO A 514 19.25 7.65 26.75
CA PRO A 514 20.37 8.50 26.43
C PRO A 514 21.13 7.90 25.24
N ALA A 515 21.52 8.76 24.29
CA ALA A 515 22.24 8.37 23.09
C ALA A 515 23.33 7.35 23.43
N ALA A 516 23.25 6.18 22.79
CA ALA A 516 24.34 5.22 22.84
C ALA A 516 25.59 5.95 22.33
N ALA A 517 26.61 6.08 23.18
CA ALA A 517 27.85 6.79 22.94
C ALA A 517 28.69 6.14 21.82
#